data_d974f2cc9cc849dc43e3f0690ce70d41
#
_entry.id   d974f2cc9cc849dc43e3f0690ce70d41
#
_cell.length_a   1.000
_cell.length_b   1.000
_cell.length_c   1.000
_cell.angle_alpha   90.00
_cell.angle_beta   90.00
_cell.angle_gamma   90.00
#
_symmetry.space_group_name_H-M   'P 1'
#
loop_
_entity.id
_entity.type
_entity.pdbx_description
1 polymer ?
#
loop_
_entity_poly.entity_id
_entity_poly.type
_entity_poly.pdbx_seq_one_letter_code
_entity_poly.pdbx_strand_id
1 'polypeptide(L)'
;MTTALFLPKLLSATAAVVLCATFSVAHAQESDKERKEDVQRHRAMAAAHEAAAKCLESGKKEDVCGKELQAACKGLAVGKYCGLKHVH
;
A
#
# COMPACT_ATOMS: atom_id res chain seq x y z
N MET A 1 -33.52 -26.14 -54.60
CA MET A 1 -33.21 -25.90 -54.17
C MET A 1 -32.74 -25.23 -53.46
N THR A 2 -32.44 -24.86 -52.96
CA THR A 2 -32.14 -24.20 -52.20
C THR A 2 -31.46 -23.90 -51.51
N THR A 3 -30.95 -23.76 -51.19
CA THR A 3 -30.34 -23.42 -50.52
C THR A 3 -29.88 -22.80 -49.78
N ALA A 4 -29.81 -22.54 -49.29
CA ALA A 4 -29.33 -21.94 -48.46
C ALA A 4 -28.77 -21.30 -47.93
N LEU A 5 -28.54 -21.03 -47.63
CA LEU A 5 -27.97 -20.34 -47.00
C LEU A 5 -27.57 -19.86 -46.06
N PHE A 6 -27.18 -19.67 -45.55
CA PHE A 6 -26.74 -19.19 -44.67
C PHE A 6 -26.18 -18.63 -44.07
N LEU A 7 -26.17 -18.28 -43.61
CA LEU A 7 -25.82 -17.72 -42.86
C LEU A 7 -25.01 -17.32 -42.20
N PRO A 8 -24.58 -16.95 -41.86
CA PRO A 8 -23.66 -16.45 -41.39
C PRO A 8 -23.84 -15.75 -40.40
N LYS A 9 -24.20 -15.48 -39.77
CA LYS A 9 -24.38 -14.83 -38.80
C LYS A 9 -23.55 -15.04 -37.89
N LEU A 10 -22.77 -15.39 -37.66
CA LEU A 10 -22.05 -15.68 -36.69
C LEU A 10 -21.10 -14.83 -36.47
N LEU A 11 -20.61 -14.15 -36.59
CA LEU A 11 -19.69 -13.35 -36.37
C LEU A 11 -19.78 -12.43 -35.48
N SER A 12 -20.08 -12.03 -34.87
CA SER A 12 -20.17 -11.02 -34.09
C SER A 12 -19.94 -11.15 -32.80
N ALA A 13 -19.57 -11.89 -32.22
CA ALA A 13 -19.46 -11.94 -30.89
C ALA A 13 -18.19 -11.69 -30.37
N THR A 14 -17.21 -11.37 -30.95
CA THR A 14 -16.01 -11.33 -30.28
C THR A 14 -15.50 -10.03 -29.97
N ALA A 15 -16.07 -8.99 -30.19
CA ALA A 15 -15.49 -7.72 -29.91
C ALA A 15 -15.55 -7.22 -28.52
N ALA A 16 -16.36 -7.78 -27.70
CA ALA A 16 -16.55 -7.23 -26.39
C ALA A 16 -15.53 -7.65 -25.36
N VAL A 17 -14.81 -8.69 -25.57
CA VAL A 17 -13.95 -9.18 -24.53
C VAL A 17 -12.64 -8.43 -24.42
N VAL A 18 -12.20 -7.79 -25.44
CA VAL A 18 -10.90 -7.16 -25.41
C VAL A 18 -10.82 -5.92 -24.56
N LEU A 19 -11.94 -5.23 -24.38
CA LEU A 19 -11.89 -4.03 -23.63
C LEU A 19 -11.63 -4.20 -22.16
N CYS A 20 -12.00 -5.29 -21.56
CA CYS A 20 -11.81 -5.48 -20.15
C CYS A 20 -10.36 -5.72 -19.74
N ALA A 21 -9.56 -6.21 -20.64
CA ALA A 21 -8.19 -6.52 -20.30
C ALA A 21 -7.30 -5.29 -20.15
N THR A 22 -7.65 -4.21 -20.79
CA THR A 22 -6.79 -3.02 -20.73
C THR A 22 -6.88 -2.27 -19.41
N PHE A 23 -7.99 -2.41 -18.69
CA PHE A 23 -8.10 -1.71 -17.44
C PHE A 23 -7.30 -2.35 -16.33
N SER A 24 -7.05 -3.61 -16.36
CA SER A 24 -6.34 -4.24 -15.27
C SER A 24 -4.88 -3.89 -15.25
N VAL A 25 -4.29 -3.53 -16.35
CA VAL A 25 -2.86 -3.24 -16.37
C VAL A 25 -2.56 -1.88 -15.76
N ALA A 26 -3.49 -0.94 -15.85
CA ALA A 26 -3.24 0.40 -15.37
C ALA A 26 -3.08 0.49 -13.85
N HIS A 27 -3.62 -0.46 -13.10
CA HIS A 27 -3.54 -0.40 -11.66
C HIS A 27 -2.42 -1.25 -11.08
N ALA A 28 -1.69 -1.97 -11.88
CA ALA A 28 -0.73 -2.89 -11.37
C ALA A 28 0.69 -2.40 -11.40
N GLN A 29 0.90 -1.11 -11.60
CA GLN A 29 2.24 -0.76 -11.86
C GLN A 29 2.89 0.01 -10.79
N GLU A 30 3.15 -0.56 -9.70
CA GLU A 30 4.06 0.00 -8.74
C GLU A 30 5.47 -0.38 -9.16
N SER A 31 6.37 0.55 -9.26
CA SER A 31 7.74 0.25 -9.65
C SER A 31 8.48 -0.50 -8.55
N ASP A 32 9.48 -1.27 -8.90
CA ASP A 32 10.31 -1.96 -7.92
C ASP A 32 11.01 -0.99 -6.97
N LYS A 33 11.35 0.18 -7.47
CA LYS A 33 11.97 1.22 -6.66
C LYS A 33 11.00 1.72 -5.59
N GLU A 34 9.80 2.06 -6.00
CA GLU A 34 8.77 2.53 -5.06
C GLU A 34 8.46 1.51 -3.98
N ARG A 35 8.36 0.27 -4.38
CA ARG A 35 8.12 -0.82 -3.44
C ARG A 35 9.26 -0.96 -2.42
N LYS A 36 10.49 -0.86 -2.86
CA LYS A 36 11.64 -0.94 -1.96
C LYS A 36 11.66 0.22 -0.98
N GLU A 37 11.37 1.41 -1.46
CA GLU A 37 11.31 2.59 -0.61
C GLU A 37 10.21 2.45 0.44
N ASP A 38 9.08 1.94 0.03
CA ASP A 38 7.96 1.73 0.94
C ASP A 38 8.30 0.69 2.02
N VAL A 39 8.92 -0.39 1.64
CA VAL A 39 9.40 -1.40 2.60
C VAL A 39 10.36 -0.77 3.62
N GLN A 40 11.25 0.08 3.17
CA GLN A 40 12.19 0.74 4.07
C GLN A 40 11.51 1.69 5.03
N ARG A 41 10.50 2.43 4.57
CA ARG A 41 9.73 3.30 5.45
C ARG A 41 9.01 2.51 6.54
N HIS A 42 8.39 1.40 6.15
CA HIS A 42 7.72 0.54 7.13
C HIS A 42 8.69 -0.01 8.16
N ARG A 43 9.86 -0.43 7.74
CA ARG A 43 10.88 -0.93 8.67
C ARG A 43 11.41 0.15 9.59
N ALA A 44 11.58 1.35 9.07
CA ALA A 44 12.03 2.47 9.89
C ALA A 44 11.00 2.84 10.95
N MET A 45 9.70 2.82 10.59
CA MET A 45 8.63 3.04 11.55
C MET A 45 8.59 1.95 12.61
N ALA A 46 8.75 0.70 12.21
CA ALA A 46 8.80 -0.42 13.14
C ALA A 46 9.95 -0.27 14.13
N ALA A 47 11.12 0.13 13.67
CA ALA A 47 12.27 0.37 14.52
C ALA A 47 12.04 1.53 15.49
N ALA A 48 11.40 2.59 15.04
CA ALA A 48 11.07 3.74 15.89
C ALA A 48 10.12 3.34 17.02
N HIS A 49 9.11 2.54 16.70
CA HIS A 49 8.17 2.05 17.71
C HIS A 49 8.82 1.06 18.67
N GLU A 50 9.69 0.20 18.18
CA GLU A 50 10.43 -0.72 19.03
C GLU A 50 11.32 0.04 20.03
N ALA A 51 11.98 1.09 19.58
CA ALA A 51 12.78 1.95 20.44
C ALA A 51 11.91 2.64 21.51
N ALA A 52 10.72 3.08 21.14
CA ALA A 52 9.78 3.68 22.09
C ALA A 52 9.35 2.67 23.15
N ALA A 53 9.08 1.43 22.76
CA ALA A 53 8.72 0.38 23.70
C ALA A 53 9.85 0.13 24.69
N LYS A 54 11.06 0.02 24.22
CA LYS A 54 12.23 -0.17 25.07
C LYS A 54 12.46 1.01 26.01
N CYS A 55 12.23 2.22 25.53
CA CYS A 55 12.33 3.41 26.34
C CYS A 55 11.36 3.34 27.52
N LEU A 56 10.12 3.00 27.26
CA LEU A 56 9.09 2.88 28.31
C LEU A 56 9.42 1.72 29.29
N GLU A 57 9.89 0.62 28.78
CA GLU A 57 10.28 -0.52 29.58
C GLU A 57 11.44 -0.17 30.53
N SER A 58 12.27 0.76 30.14
CA SER A 58 13.39 1.20 30.97
C SER A 58 12.96 2.09 32.15
N GLY A 59 11.70 2.44 32.23
CA GLY A 59 11.16 3.28 33.27
C GLY A 59 11.21 4.76 33.01
N LYS A 60 11.62 5.19 31.81
CA LYS A 60 11.59 6.61 31.47
C LYS A 60 10.15 7.06 31.31
N LYS A 61 9.93 8.33 31.52
CA LYS A 61 8.60 8.91 31.45
C LYS A 61 8.07 8.88 30.02
N GLU A 62 6.78 8.76 29.92
CA GLU A 62 6.10 8.71 28.64
C GLU A 62 6.36 9.92 27.76
N ASP A 63 6.39 11.10 28.33
CA ASP A 63 6.68 12.32 27.56
C ASP A 63 8.10 12.32 26.99
N VAL A 64 9.06 11.76 27.71
CA VAL A 64 10.43 11.64 27.22
C VAL A 64 10.50 10.65 26.08
N CYS A 65 9.92 9.47 26.29
CA CYS A 65 9.88 8.44 25.23
C CYS A 65 9.09 8.90 24.01
N GLY A 66 8.03 9.67 24.21
CA GLY A 66 7.25 10.25 23.12
C GLY A 66 8.04 11.22 22.27
N LYS A 67 8.87 12.06 22.92
CA LYS A 67 9.74 12.99 22.18
C LYS A 67 10.80 12.24 21.40
N GLU A 68 11.36 11.19 21.95
CA GLU A 68 12.33 10.36 21.24
C GLU A 68 11.68 9.69 20.03
N LEU A 69 10.46 9.21 20.18
CA LEU A 69 9.69 8.63 19.09
C LEU A 69 9.42 9.65 17.98
N GLN A 70 8.99 10.86 18.36
CA GLN A 70 8.76 11.91 17.39
C GLN A 70 10.00 12.21 16.57
N ALA A 71 11.14 12.30 17.23
CA ALA A 71 12.40 12.58 16.55
C ALA A 71 12.79 11.45 15.60
N ALA A 72 12.63 10.21 16.04
CA ALA A 72 12.95 9.04 15.22
C ALA A 72 12.03 8.89 14.03
N CYS A 73 10.80 9.36 14.15
CA CYS A 73 9.78 9.19 13.12
C CYS A 73 9.66 10.36 12.16
N LYS A 74 10.48 11.37 12.31
CA LYS A 74 10.36 12.57 11.52
C LYS A 74 10.44 12.26 10.03
N GLY A 75 9.43 12.66 9.30
CA GLY A 75 9.34 12.41 7.85
C GLY A 75 8.80 11.03 7.48
N LEU A 76 8.51 10.16 8.45
CA LEU A 76 8.00 8.83 8.16
C LEU A 76 6.48 8.72 8.34
N ALA A 77 5.94 9.40 9.32
CA ALA A 77 4.51 9.35 9.58
C ALA A 77 4.03 10.64 10.20
N VAL A 78 2.74 10.85 10.13
CA VAL A 78 2.09 12.06 10.63
C VAL A 78 1.69 11.85 12.09
N GLY A 79 1.77 12.92 12.87
CA GLY A 79 1.29 12.94 14.24
C GLY A 79 2.36 12.69 15.27
N LYS A 80 1.99 12.94 16.53
CA LYS A 80 2.92 12.85 17.63
C LYS A 80 3.40 11.46 17.94
N TYR A 81 2.65 10.47 17.57
CA TYR A 81 2.91 9.09 17.98
C TYR A 81 3.28 8.21 16.79
N CYS A 82 3.86 8.80 15.76
CA CYS A 82 4.35 8.05 14.61
C CYS A 82 3.27 7.14 13.99
N GLY A 83 2.10 7.71 13.75
CA GLY A 83 1.00 6.97 13.18
C GLY A 83 0.21 6.13 14.17
N LEU A 84 0.68 6.00 15.41
CA LEU A 84 -0.03 5.21 16.40
C LEU A 84 -1.14 6.04 17.05
N LYS A 85 -2.28 5.46 17.24
CA LYS A 85 -3.35 6.10 17.99
C LYS A 85 -3.08 5.85 19.47
N HIS A 86 -2.84 6.94 20.19
CA HIS A 86 -2.54 6.84 21.61
C HIS A 86 -3.84 6.95 22.41
N VAL A 87 -4.15 5.93 23.14
CA VAL A 87 -5.38 5.86 23.92
C VAL A 87 -5.03 5.65 25.39
N HIS A 88 -5.59 6.47 26.22
CA HIS A 88 -5.46 6.32 27.67
C HIS A 88 -6.76 5.86 28.29
#